data_95a809d241845e7e4083ca51c55a54f8
#
_entry.id   95a809d241845e7e4083ca51c55a54f8
#
_cell.length_a   1.000
_cell.length_b   1.000
_cell.length_c   1.000
_cell.angle_alpha   90.00
_cell.angle_beta   90.00
_cell.angle_gamma   90.00
#
_symmetry.space_group_name_H-M   'P 1'
#
loop_
_entity.id
_entity.type
_entity.pdbx_description
1 polymer ?
#
loop_
_entity_poly.entity_id
_entity_poly.type
_entity_poly.pdbx_seq_one_letter_code
_entity_poly.pdbx_strand_id
1 'polypeptide(L)'
;LVGSEMCIRDSFKDMNIDAQKKIISRLKEVNKLSRVEKPYRLQLLDSDIPPCYQAAALKKINILNYMDPGSGEYYKIKQWVDAFMSIPFGKTKRLPLTMDDGIDKCQAFMEDAKKVLDDCVYGLDDAKMQILQLVGNWLSNPNSIGTAIAIKGPPGTGKTTLIKEGISKILQRPFAFLALGGATDSSFLEGHGYTY
;
A
#
# COMPACT_ATOMS: atom_id res chain seq x y z
N LEU A 1 -20.12 -18.59 -27.95
CA LEU A 1 -19.74 -18.81 -26.53
C LEU A 1 -20.24 -20.16 -25.97
N VAL A 2 -21.38 -20.69 -26.45
CA VAL A 2 -21.90 -22.00 -26.02
C VAL A 2 -21.01 -23.17 -26.46
N GLY A 3 -20.31 -23.05 -27.57
CA GLY A 3 -19.43 -24.10 -28.09
C GLY A 3 -18.15 -24.35 -27.27
N SER A 4 -17.64 -23.35 -26.55
CA SER A 4 -16.41 -23.48 -25.74
C SER A 4 -16.64 -24.22 -24.43
N GLU A 5 -17.79 -24.06 -23.79
CA GLU A 5 -18.12 -24.75 -22.54
C GLU A 5 -18.39 -26.25 -22.76
N MET A 6 -18.98 -26.58 -23.89
CA MET A 6 -19.20 -27.96 -24.29
C MET A 6 -17.88 -28.70 -24.54
N CYS A 7 -16.92 -28.04 -25.21
CA CYS A 7 -15.59 -28.58 -25.47
C CYS A 7 -14.77 -28.82 -24.17
N ILE A 8 -14.88 -27.95 -23.20
CA ILE A 8 -14.21 -28.09 -21.88
C ILE A 8 -14.79 -29.28 -21.11
N ARG A 9 -16.10 -29.44 -21.14
CA ARG A 9 -16.84 -30.51 -20.46
C ARG A 9 -16.45 -31.92 -21.03
N ASP A 10 -16.35 -31.99 -22.33
CA ASP A 10 -15.99 -33.25 -23.02
C ASP A 10 -14.51 -33.57 -22.77
N SER A 11 -13.63 -32.60 -22.91
CA SER A 11 -12.19 -32.78 -22.59
C SER A 11 -11.97 -33.22 -21.13
N PHE A 12 -12.77 -32.74 -20.20
CA PHE A 12 -12.69 -33.13 -18.79
C PHE A 12 -13.18 -34.57 -18.55
N LYS A 13 -14.21 -35.01 -19.26
CA LYS A 13 -14.74 -36.41 -19.17
C LYS A 13 -13.75 -37.42 -19.72
N ASP A 14 -13.00 -37.04 -20.75
CA ASP A 14 -12.01 -37.93 -21.40
C ASP A 14 -10.72 -38.06 -20.59
N MET A 15 -10.54 -37.27 -19.53
CA MET A 15 -9.38 -37.38 -18.66
C MET A 15 -9.47 -38.59 -17.72
N ASN A 16 -8.30 -39.14 -17.35
CA ASN A 16 -8.20 -40.18 -16.33
C ASN A 16 -8.72 -39.66 -14.97
N ILE A 17 -9.36 -40.52 -14.19
CA ILE A 17 -10.00 -40.23 -12.89
C ILE A 17 -9.04 -39.51 -11.93
N ASP A 18 -7.76 -39.90 -11.92
CA ASP A 18 -6.76 -39.23 -11.04
C ASP A 18 -6.43 -37.80 -11.50
N ALA A 19 -6.40 -37.56 -12.79
CA ALA A 19 -6.24 -36.21 -13.35
C ALA A 19 -7.46 -35.34 -13.05
N GLN A 20 -8.68 -35.87 -13.16
CA GLN A 20 -9.91 -35.18 -12.80
C GLN A 20 -9.92 -34.78 -11.33
N LYS A 21 -9.57 -35.69 -10.40
CA LYS A 21 -9.46 -35.40 -8.95
C LYS A 21 -8.44 -34.32 -8.67
N LYS A 22 -7.28 -34.34 -9.33
CA LYS A 22 -6.23 -33.35 -9.18
C LYS A 22 -6.68 -31.96 -9.64
N ILE A 23 -7.39 -31.89 -10.78
CA ILE A 23 -7.95 -30.62 -11.28
C ILE A 23 -9.02 -30.10 -10.33
N ILE A 24 -9.93 -30.95 -9.83
CA ILE A 24 -10.98 -30.56 -8.89
C ILE A 24 -10.38 -30.05 -7.57
N SER A 25 -9.34 -30.72 -7.03
CA SER A 25 -8.67 -30.27 -5.81
C SER A 25 -8.02 -28.90 -6.01
N ARG A 26 -7.34 -28.71 -7.14
CA ARG A 26 -6.70 -27.44 -7.48
C ARG A 26 -7.71 -26.31 -7.73
N LEU A 27 -8.83 -26.64 -8.35
CA LEU A 27 -9.94 -25.70 -8.55
C LEU A 27 -10.61 -25.31 -7.23
N LYS A 28 -10.70 -26.23 -6.27
CA LYS A 28 -11.15 -25.93 -4.89
C LYS A 28 -10.18 -25.03 -4.15
N GLU A 29 -8.88 -25.20 -4.29
CA GLU A 29 -7.85 -24.33 -3.73
C GLU A 29 -7.91 -22.92 -4.34
N VAL A 30 -7.94 -22.84 -5.67
CA VAL A 30 -8.07 -21.56 -6.39
C VAL A 30 -9.38 -20.86 -6.02
N ASN A 31 -10.48 -21.58 -5.96
CA ASN A 31 -11.77 -21.02 -5.54
C ASN A 31 -11.79 -20.60 -4.07
N LYS A 32 -11.05 -21.25 -3.18
CA LYS A 32 -10.88 -20.77 -1.80
C LYS A 32 -10.12 -19.45 -1.76
N LEU A 33 -9.10 -19.29 -2.58
CA LEU A 33 -8.33 -18.05 -2.70
C LEU A 33 -9.14 -16.93 -3.37
N SER A 34 -9.97 -17.27 -4.37
CA SER A 34 -10.81 -16.29 -5.09
C SER A 34 -12.16 -16.00 -4.40
N ARG A 35 -12.65 -16.91 -3.55
CA ARG A 35 -13.94 -16.77 -2.83
C ARG A 35 -13.89 -15.96 -1.54
N VAL A 36 -12.80 -15.34 -1.21
CA VAL A 36 -12.68 -14.54 0.03
C VAL A 36 -13.11 -13.08 -0.18
N GLU A 37 -13.92 -12.78 -1.14
CA GLU A 37 -14.59 -11.48 -1.12
C GLU A 37 -15.89 -11.62 -0.30
N LYS A 38 -15.78 -11.39 1.02
CA LYS A 38 -16.95 -11.01 1.82
C LYS A 38 -17.66 -9.87 1.07
N PRO A 39 -18.99 -9.83 1.01
CA PRO A 39 -19.70 -8.70 0.43
C PRO A 39 -19.16 -7.38 1.01
N TYR A 40 -18.91 -6.38 0.17
CA TYR A 40 -18.34 -5.08 0.58
C TYR A 40 -18.99 -4.49 1.83
N ARG A 41 -20.31 -4.64 1.95
CA ARG A 41 -21.06 -4.16 3.11
C ARG A 41 -20.64 -4.83 4.42
N LEU A 42 -20.37 -6.14 4.39
CA LEU A 42 -19.90 -6.87 5.58
C LEU A 42 -18.44 -6.56 5.88
N GLN A 43 -17.61 -6.41 4.85
CA GLN A 43 -16.21 -5.98 5.03
C GLN A 43 -16.13 -4.59 5.65
N LEU A 44 -16.97 -3.66 5.17
CA LEU A 44 -17.01 -2.29 5.67
C LEU A 44 -17.42 -2.24 7.15
N LEU A 45 -18.43 -3.02 7.54
CA LEU A 45 -18.92 -3.03 8.92
C LEU A 45 -17.98 -3.79 9.89
N ASP A 46 -17.19 -4.72 9.38
CA ASP A 46 -16.20 -5.50 10.14
C ASP A 46 -14.85 -4.74 10.29
N SER A 47 -14.71 -3.59 9.64
CA SER A 47 -13.48 -2.81 9.61
C SER A 47 -13.47 -1.69 10.66
N ASP A 48 -12.27 -1.35 11.18
CA ASP A 48 -12.04 -0.24 12.12
C ASP A 48 -12.04 1.14 11.45
N ILE A 49 -12.84 1.33 10.40
CA ILE A 49 -12.93 2.59 9.67
C ILE A 49 -13.78 3.57 10.48
N PRO A 50 -13.37 4.85 10.61
CA PRO A 50 -14.21 5.85 11.30
C PRO A 50 -15.61 5.98 10.67
N PRO A 51 -16.68 6.13 11.48
CA PRO A 51 -18.08 6.08 11.00
C PRO A 51 -18.43 7.07 9.88
N CYS A 52 -17.77 8.24 9.86
CA CYS A 52 -17.97 9.24 8.81
C CYS A 52 -17.53 8.72 7.43
N TYR A 53 -16.41 8.00 7.36
CA TYR A 53 -15.90 7.39 6.12
C TYR A 53 -16.69 6.12 5.76
N GLN A 54 -17.12 5.33 6.76
CA GLN A 54 -18.01 4.20 6.54
C GLN A 54 -19.33 4.64 5.89
N ALA A 55 -19.92 5.73 6.35
CA ALA A 55 -21.15 6.27 5.77
C ALA A 55 -20.98 6.71 4.31
N ALA A 56 -19.85 7.32 3.98
CA ALA A 56 -19.52 7.71 2.59
C ALA A 56 -19.36 6.48 1.68
N ALA A 57 -18.61 5.47 2.15
CA ALA A 57 -18.41 4.23 1.41
C ALA A 57 -19.72 3.44 1.23
N LEU A 58 -20.56 3.38 2.26
CA LEU A 58 -21.83 2.67 2.21
C LEU A 58 -22.77 3.25 1.14
N LYS A 59 -22.78 4.59 0.97
CA LYS A 59 -23.52 5.24 -0.13
C LYS A 59 -23.06 4.74 -1.49
N LYS A 60 -21.75 4.63 -1.71
CA LYS A 60 -21.17 4.14 -2.98
C LYS A 60 -21.45 2.66 -3.21
N ILE A 61 -21.34 1.83 -2.16
CA ILE A 61 -21.67 0.41 -2.22
C ILE A 61 -23.16 0.21 -2.54
N ASN A 62 -24.05 1.01 -1.97
CA ASN A 62 -25.48 0.95 -2.28
C ASN A 62 -25.74 1.31 -3.76
N ILE A 63 -25.11 2.36 -4.29
CA ILE A 63 -25.23 2.71 -5.71
C ILE A 63 -24.76 1.54 -6.59
N LEU A 64 -23.63 0.92 -6.27
CA LEU A 64 -23.07 -0.22 -7.00
C LEU A 64 -24.08 -1.40 -7.10
N ASN A 65 -24.83 -1.66 -6.04
CA ASN A 65 -25.82 -2.75 -6.00
C ASN A 65 -27.02 -2.54 -6.92
N TYR A 66 -27.31 -1.28 -7.30
CA TYR A 66 -28.43 -0.94 -8.19
C TYR A 66 -27.99 -0.67 -9.63
N MET A 67 -26.69 -0.69 -9.91
CA MET A 67 -26.17 -0.43 -11.25
C MET A 67 -26.07 -1.71 -12.07
N ASP A 68 -26.25 -1.55 -13.39
CA ASP A 68 -26.00 -2.63 -14.33
C ASP A 68 -24.49 -2.92 -14.42
N PRO A 69 -24.07 -4.18 -14.16
CA PRO A 69 -22.66 -4.58 -14.29
C PRO A 69 -22.06 -4.37 -15.70
N GLY A 70 -22.89 -4.22 -16.73
CA GLY A 70 -22.46 -3.93 -18.11
C GLY A 70 -22.08 -2.48 -18.36
N SER A 71 -22.39 -1.56 -17.45
CA SER A 71 -22.11 -0.13 -17.63
C SER A 71 -20.65 0.23 -17.29
N GLY A 72 -20.04 1.13 -18.05
CA GLY A 72 -18.69 1.64 -17.72
C GLY A 72 -18.61 2.36 -16.38
N GLU A 73 -19.70 2.97 -15.95
CA GLU A 73 -19.83 3.64 -14.65
C GLU A 73 -19.74 2.64 -13.47
N TYR A 74 -20.28 1.42 -13.63
CA TYR A 74 -20.19 0.36 -12.65
C TYR A 74 -18.74 0.05 -12.29
N TYR A 75 -17.88 -0.10 -13.29
CA TYR A 75 -16.45 -0.41 -13.07
C TYR A 75 -15.71 0.72 -12.39
N LYS A 76 -16.03 1.98 -12.69
CA LYS A 76 -15.42 3.14 -12.02
C LYS A 76 -15.77 3.17 -10.53
N ILE A 77 -17.04 2.95 -10.18
CA ILE A 77 -17.48 2.92 -8.78
C ILE A 77 -16.92 1.69 -8.06
N LYS A 78 -16.89 0.53 -8.73
CA LYS A 78 -16.30 -0.68 -8.18
C LYS A 78 -14.82 -0.46 -7.85
N GLN A 79 -14.04 0.08 -8.78
CA GLN A 79 -12.64 0.39 -8.58
C GLN A 79 -12.42 1.37 -7.41
N TRP A 80 -13.30 2.36 -7.27
CA TRP A 80 -13.26 3.27 -6.14
C TRP A 80 -13.50 2.54 -4.81
N VAL A 81 -14.51 1.65 -4.76
CA VAL A 81 -14.82 0.85 -3.56
C VAL A 81 -13.64 -0.06 -3.22
N ASP A 82 -13.06 -0.75 -4.20
CA ASP A 82 -11.89 -1.63 -4.01
C ASP A 82 -10.69 -0.84 -3.47
N ALA A 83 -10.40 0.32 -4.04
CA ALA A 83 -9.34 1.21 -3.57
C ALA A 83 -9.60 1.71 -2.15
N PHE A 84 -10.83 2.13 -1.84
CA PHE A 84 -11.23 2.56 -0.50
C PHE A 84 -11.06 1.44 0.54
N MET A 85 -11.50 0.22 0.22
CA MET A 85 -11.39 -0.93 1.12
C MET A 85 -9.93 -1.38 1.34
N SER A 86 -9.03 -1.05 0.43
CA SER A 86 -7.60 -1.33 0.57
C SER A 86 -6.86 -0.35 1.48
N ILE A 87 -7.46 0.79 1.83
CA ILE A 87 -6.85 1.80 2.71
C ILE A 87 -6.75 1.26 4.14
N PRO A 88 -5.56 1.20 4.74
CA PRO A 88 -5.37 0.71 6.09
C PRO A 88 -5.72 1.79 7.12
N PHE A 89 -7.00 2.07 7.30
CA PHE A 89 -7.47 3.06 8.28
C PHE A 89 -7.00 2.72 9.70
N GLY A 90 -6.56 3.75 10.43
CA GLY A 90 -6.13 3.60 11.82
C GLY A 90 -4.83 2.82 12.04
N LYS A 91 -4.25 2.22 11.01
CA LYS A 91 -2.98 1.49 11.10
C LYS A 91 -1.81 2.45 10.94
N THR A 92 -1.37 3.02 12.03
CA THR A 92 -0.17 3.87 12.07
C THR A 92 0.99 3.12 12.70
N LYS A 93 2.16 3.14 12.06
CA LYS A 93 3.39 2.60 12.62
C LYS A 93 4.15 3.74 13.27
N ARG A 94 4.25 3.70 14.61
CA ARG A 94 5.07 4.64 15.38
C ARG A 94 6.55 4.30 15.23
N LEU A 95 7.42 5.21 15.64
CA LEU A 95 8.85 4.93 15.76
C LEU A 95 9.07 3.81 16.77
N PRO A 96 10.13 2.99 16.60
CA PRO A 96 10.41 1.87 17.50
C PRO A 96 10.81 2.32 18.90
N LEU A 97 11.26 3.56 19.06
CA LEU A 97 11.74 4.15 20.31
C LEU A 97 11.21 5.57 20.48
N THR A 98 11.07 5.99 21.75
CA THR A 98 10.74 7.34 22.17
C THR A 98 11.70 7.76 23.30
N MET A 99 11.75 9.04 23.65
CA MET A 99 12.58 9.51 24.77
C MET A 99 12.22 8.88 26.10
N ASP A 100 10.98 8.39 26.26
CA ASP A 100 10.51 7.71 27.48
C ASP A 100 11.18 6.35 27.69
N ASP A 101 11.75 5.75 26.64
CA ASP A 101 12.44 4.44 26.71
C ASP A 101 13.87 4.53 27.29
N GLY A 102 14.38 5.73 27.52
CA GLY A 102 15.69 6.03 28.13
C GLY A 102 16.70 6.59 27.13
N ILE A 103 17.57 7.47 27.65
CA ILE A 103 18.55 8.22 26.85
C ILE A 103 19.58 7.29 26.20
N ASP A 104 20.04 6.27 26.91
CA ASP A 104 21.04 5.33 26.42
C ASP A 104 20.56 4.56 25.17
N LYS A 105 19.29 4.16 25.16
CA LYS A 105 18.68 3.48 23.99
C LYS A 105 18.52 4.43 22.81
N CYS A 106 18.14 5.67 23.07
CA CYS A 106 18.02 6.69 22.03
C CYS A 106 19.39 7.01 21.42
N GLN A 107 20.43 7.09 22.23
CA GLN A 107 21.80 7.31 21.76
C GLN A 107 22.26 6.14 20.87
N ALA A 108 22.11 4.89 21.33
CA ALA A 108 22.46 3.71 20.54
C ALA A 108 21.68 3.67 19.21
N PHE A 109 20.41 4.00 19.21
CA PHE A 109 19.60 4.08 17.99
C PHE A 109 20.12 5.16 17.02
N MET A 110 20.51 6.32 17.52
CA MET A 110 21.06 7.41 16.68
C MET A 110 22.44 7.03 16.10
N GLU A 111 23.28 6.31 16.85
CA GLU A 111 24.55 5.79 16.35
C GLU A 111 24.34 4.73 15.26
N ASP A 112 23.38 3.82 15.46
CA ASP A 112 23.02 2.83 14.43
C ASP A 112 22.40 3.50 13.20
N ALA A 113 21.54 4.50 13.37
CA ALA A 113 20.99 5.29 12.27
C ALA A 113 22.10 5.96 11.44
N LYS A 114 23.12 6.52 12.11
CA LYS A 114 24.29 7.10 11.44
C LYS A 114 25.04 6.05 10.63
N LYS A 115 25.31 4.86 11.20
CA LYS A 115 25.98 3.75 10.49
C LYS A 115 25.19 3.34 9.25
N VAL A 116 23.85 3.17 9.36
CA VAL A 116 22.99 2.82 8.23
C VAL A 116 23.09 3.85 7.11
N LEU A 117 23.14 5.14 7.42
CA LEU A 117 23.30 6.19 6.41
C LEU A 117 24.69 6.18 5.76
N ASP A 118 25.73 5.90 6.54
CA ASP A 118 27.12 5.84 6.05
C ASP A 118 27.34 4.61 5.15
N ASP A 119 26.72 3.49 5.47
CA ASP A 119 26.77 2.26 4.67
C ASP A 119 25.97 2.38 3.36
N CYS A 120 24.91 3.19 3.35
CA CYS A 120 24.05 3.36 2.18
C CYS A 120 24.69 4.12 1.02
N VAL A 121 25.33 5.25 1.32
CA VAL A 121 25.85 6.19 0.32
C VAL A 121 27.14 6.85 0.84
N TYR A 122 28.15 6.90 -0.01
CA TYR A 122 29.37 7.64 0.27
C TYR A 122 29.16 9.15 0.15
N GLY A 123 29.65 9.92 1.11
CA GLY A 123 29.47 11.38 1.13
C GLY A 123 28.05 11.79 1.49
N LEU A 124 27.61 12.94 1.01
CA LEU A 124 26.34 13.59 1.33
C LEU A 124 26.18 13.91 2.83
N ASP A 125 27.26 14.31 3.49
CA ASP A 125 27.34 14.47 4.95
C ASP A 125 26.32 15.49 5.47
N ASP A 126 26.09 16.59 4.77
CA ASP A 126 25.08 17.59 5.13
C ASP A 126 23.66 17.00 5.09
N ALA A 127 23.35 16.23 4.06
CA ALA A 127 22.03 15.59 3.94
C ALA A 127 21.84 14.52 5.03
N LYS A 128 22.86 13.73 5.31
CA LYS A 128 22.86 12.73 6.39
C LYS A 128 22.64 13.40 7.74
N MET A 129 23.34 14.50 8.00
CA MET A 129 23.20 15.25 9.24
C MET A 129 21.79 15.80 9.43
N GLN A 130 21.20 16.37 8.38
CA GLN A 130 19.80 16.85 8.43
C GLN A 130 18.82 15.72 8.68
N ILE A 131 19.03 14.55 8.06
CA ILE A 131 18.19 13.35 8.31
C ILE A 131 18.32 12.91 9.77
N LEU A 132 19.52 12.86 10.33
CA LEU A 132 19.73 12.51 11.73
C LEU A 132 19.06 13.51 12.69
N GLN A 133 19.13 14.80 12.39
CA GLN A 133 18.43 15.83 13.16
C GLN A 133 16.92 15.64 13.14
N LEU A 134 16.35 15.28 11.99
CA LEU A 134 14.92 14.99 11.87
C LEU A 134 14.52 13.74 12.64
N VAL A 135 15.32 12.68 12.57
CA VAL A 135 15.09 11.46 13.36
C VAL A 135 15.14 11.78 14.85
N GLY A 136 16.13 12.57 15.29
CA GLY A 136 16.22 13.04 16.68
C GLY A 136 15.00 13.86 17.12
N ASN A 137 14.50 14.73 16.24
CA ASN A 137 13.28 15.50 16.51
C ASN A 137 12.04 14.61 16.65
N TRP A 138 11.91 13.57 15.82
CA TRP A 138 10.81 12.61 15.93
C TRP A 138 10.88 11.75 17.19
N LEU A 139 12.08 11.42 17.67
CA LEU A 139 12.27 10.73 18.95
C LEU A 139 11.85 11.62 20.14
N SER A 140 12.19 12.91 20.06
CA SER A 140 11.85 13.89 21.12
C SER A 140 10.38 14.26 21.10
N ASN A 141 9.74 14.29 19.93
CA ASN A 141 8.34 14.66 19.77
C ASN A 141 7.59 13.69 18.86
N PRO A 142 7.11 12.56 19.42
CA PRO A 142 6.41 11.50 18.65
C PRO A 142 5.12 11.96 17.99
N ASN A 143 4.53 13.06 18.46
CA ASN A 143 3.28 13.62 17.93
C ASN A 143 3.52 14.74 16.91
N SER A 144 4.78 14.99 16.51
CA SER A 144 5.08 16.00 15.50
C SER A 144 4.41 15.69 14.17
N ILE A 145 3.94 16.74 13.51
CA ILE A 145 3.39 16.64 12.15
C ILE A 145 4.51 16.18 11.22
N GLY A 146 4.17 15.35 10.22
CA GLY A 146 5.11 14.85 9.23
C GLY A 146 5.92 15.99 8.58
N THR A 147 7.19 15.71 8.31
CA THR A 147 8.12 16.69 7.74
C THR A 147 8.35 16.39 6.26
N ALA A 148 8.31 17.42 5.42
CA ALA A 148 8.72 17.33 4.03
C ALA A 148 10.21 17.69 3.90
N ILE A 149 10.97 16.80 3.25
CA ILE A 149 12.40 17.01 2.96
C ILE A 149 12.59 17.13 1.46
N ALA A 150 13.20 18.21 1.01
CA ALA A 150 13.58 18.40 -0.38
C ALA A 150 15.09 18.19 -0.56
N ILE A 151 15.49 17.19 -1.36
CA ILE A 151 16.89 16.91 -1.68
C ILE A 151 17.14 17.25 -3.13
N LYS A 152 17.97 18.27 -3.41
CA LYS A 152 18.37 18.69 -4.74
C LYS A 152 19.85 18.36 -4.97
N GLY A 153 20.21 17.93 -6.15
CA GLY A 153 21.60 17.68 -6.53
C GLY A 153 21.69 17.04 -7.93
N PRO A 154 22.90 16.91 -8.48
CA PRO A 154 23.11 16.32 -9.81
C PRO A 154 22.63 14.85 -9.86
N PRO A 155 22.33 14.32 -11.05
CA PRO A 155 21.92 12.93 -11.22
C PRO A 155 23.07 11.97 -10.79
N GLY A 156 22.70 10.76 -10.35
CA GLY A 156 23.66 9.72 -10.01
C GLY A 156 24.38 9.86 -8.66
N THR A 157 24.02 10.84 -7.82
CA THR A 157 24.66 11.06 -6.50
C THR A 157 24.08 10.24 -5.35
N GLY A 158 23.21 9.26 -5.62
CA GLY A 158 22.68 8.39 -4.58
C GLY A 158 21.50 8.94 -3.77
N LYS A 159 20.87 10.06 -4.19
CA LYS A 159 19.72 10.66 -3.47
C LYS A 159 18.57 9.70 -3.19
N THR A 160 18.15 8.97 -4.21
CA THR A 160 17.05 7.99 -4.07
C THR A 160 17.47 6.81 -3.20
N THR A 161 18.72 6.37 -3.30
CA THR A 161 19.28 5.29 -2.48
C THR A 161 19.31 5.69 -1.00
N LEU A 162 19.73 6.92 -0.71
CA LEU A 162 19.75 7.47 0.64
C LEU A 162 18.35 7.41 1.31
N ILE A 163 17.31 7.73 0.57
CA ILE A 163 15.93 7.68 1.10
C ILE A 163 15.44 6.23 1.19
N LYS A 164 15.57 5.46 0.12
CA LYS A 164 15.05 4.10 0.01
C LYS A 164 15.75 3.14 0.97
N GLU A 165 17.08 3.17 1.01
CA GLU A 165 17.90 2.25 1.82
C GLU A 165 18.26 2.83 3.18
N GLY A 166 18.39 4.15 3.31
CA GLY A 166 18.74 4.83 4.55
C GLY A 166 17.50 5.07 5.41
N ILE A 167 16.67 6.05 5.06
CA ILE A 167 15.56 6.50 5.90
C ILE A 167 14.53 5.38 6.13
N SER A 168 14.19 4.61 5.10
CA SER A 168 13.23 3.51 5.22
C SER A 168 13.68 2.44 6.22
N LYS A 169 14.97 2.11 6.23
CA LYS A 169 15.54 1.14 7.19
C LYS A 169 15.56 1.69 8.61
N ILE A 170 15.96 2.94 8.80
CA ILE A 170 15.99 3.60 10.11
C ILE A 170 14.58 3.63 10.70
N LEU A 171 13.58 4.05 9.92
CA LEU A 171 12.20 4.13 10.37
C LEU A 171 11.49 2.78 10.40
N GLN A 172 12.08 1.74 9.83
CA GLN A 172 11.48 0.41 9.66
C GLN A 172 10.08 0.49 9.01
N ARG A 173 9.92 1.40 8.06
CA ARG A 173 8.68 1.63 7.32
C ARG A 173 8.82 1.24 5.87
N PRO A 174 7.75 0.73 5.23
CA PRO A 174 7.77 0.46 3.80
C PRO A 174 7.96 1.78 3.01
N PHE A 175 8.74 1.70 1.93
CA PHE A 175 9.03 2.82 1.05
C PHE A 175 8.07 2.81 -0.15
N ALA A 176 7.41 3.94 -0.41
CA ALA A 176 6.63 4.14 -1.61
C ALA A 176 7.32 5.18 -2.51
N PHE A 177 7.56 4.81 -3.77
CA PHE A 177 8.21 5.67 -4.75
C PHE A 177 7.19 6.16 -5.80
N LEU A 178 7.05 7.46 -5.91
CA LEU A 178 6.19 8.12 -6.90
C LEU A 178 7.08 8.91 -7.88
N ALA A 179 7.24 8.36 -9.09
CA ALA A 179 8.01 9.04 -10.13
C ALA A 179 7.14 10.08 -10.85
N LEU A 180 7.43 11.37 -10.61
CA LEU A 180 6.69 12.48 -11.23
C LEU A 180 7.30 12.94 -12.55
N GLY A 181 8.40 12.35 -13.00
CA GLY A 181 9.14 12.75 -14.21
C GLY A 181 8.44 12.48 -15.54
N GLY A 182 7.18 12.31 -15.61
CA GLY A 182 6.35 12.18 -16.81
C GLY A 182 4.91 12.61 -16.57
N ALA A 183 4.64 13.08 -15.35
CA ALA A 183 3.33 13.58 -14.99
C ALA A 183 3.12 14.98 -15.61
N THR A 184 2.07 15.11 -16.41
CA THR A 184 1.72 16.36 -17.11
C THR A 184 0.74 17.22 -16.33
N ASP A 185 0.01 16.63 -15.36
CA ASP A 185 -0.96 17.32 -14.54
C ASP A 185 -0.97 16.85 -13.07
N SER A 186 -1.67 17.57 -12.22
CA SER A 186 -1.79 17.28 -10.78
C SER A 186 -2.67 16.06 -10.48
N SER A 187 -3.45 15.60 -11.42
CA SER A 187 -4.40 14.49 -11.23
C SER A 187 -3.73 13.17 -10.86
N PHE A 188 -2.45 13.03 -11.23
CA PHE A 188 -1.63 11.89 -10.80
C PHE A 188 -1.48 11.80 -9.27
N LEU A 189 -1.45 12.92 -8.56
CA LEU A 189 -1.35 12.99 -7.10
C LEU A 189 -2.71 13.19 -6.42
N GLU A 190 -3.55 14.03 -7.00
CA GLU A 190 -4.85 14.41 -6.43
C GLU A 190 -5.97 13.43 -6.80
N GLY A 191 -5.74 12.59 -7.80
CA GLY A 191 -6.73 11.69 -8.38
C GLY A 191 -7.63 12.38 -9.38
N HIS A 192 -8.40 11.56 -10.07
CA HIS A 192 -9.38 12.02 -11.06
C HIS A 192 -10.80 12.04 -10.46
N GLY A 193 -11.61 13.00 -10.87
CA GLY A 193 -13.05 12.94 -10.67
C GLY A 193 -13.69 11.86 -11.56
N TYR A 194 -14.98 11.61 -11.38
CA TYR A 194 -15.73 10.60 -12.14
C TYR A 194 -15.88 10.90 -13.65
N THR A 195 -15.47 12.07 -14.08
CA THR A 195 -15.59 12.55 -15.46
C THR A 195 -14.45 12.15 -16.40
N TYR A 196 -13.39 11.53 -15.87
CA TYR A 196 -12.24 11.07 -16.66
C TYR A 196 -12.08 9.57 -16.56
#